data_e5e107b6880e86acb32b78ce4dbb7487
#
_entry.id   e5e107b6880e86acb32b78ce4dbb7487
#
_cell.length_a   1.000
_cell.length_b   1.000
_cell.length_c   1.000
_cell.angle_alpha   90.00
_cell.angle_beta   90.00
_cell.angle_gamma   90.00
#
_symmetry.space_group_name_H-M   'P 1'
#
loop_
_entity.id
_entity.type
_entity.pdbx_description
1 polymer ?
#
loop_
_entity_poly.entity_id
_entity_poly.type
_entity_poly.pdbx_seq_one_letter_code
_entity_poly.pdbx_strand_id
1 'polypeptide(L)'
;ELRQWMDDKITETQLLLQQKMLNPDISLQITIPNEFEKICPINIGYTAGIETNKVAPAWLLKGNDMDKILVVSNHAKQTYVNTMTEATVEATGEKIPYKLETEVEVVWEMTERADPVSIDEFELEFEENFLMVSQLGARKNFENSLCWFVEEFIDKEVGLVVKTNFRNNSVIDEHQVSKHLKSVLAKYPDRKCKVYLLHGDLSNGQMSWLYNHPKIKALVNISHGEGFGLPIFEAAREGLPIITTSWSGQVDFLHHEGKNYFQEVDFTLQPVQPQAVWQGVIQQDSLW
;
A
#
# COMPACT_ATOMS: atom_id res chain seq x y z
N GLU A 1 -23.48 -15.01 -3.71
CA GLU A 1 -23.81 -15.03 -5.17
C GLU A 1 -22.60 -14.68 -6.03
N LEU A 2 -21.95 -13.52 -5.88
CA LEU A 2 -20.81 -13.11 -6.70
C LEU A 2 -19.64 -14.10 -6.61
N ARG A 3 -19.27 -14.53 -5.39
CA ARG A 3 -18.20 -15.50 -5.19
C ARG A 3 -18.48 -16.83 -5.91
N GLN A 4 -19.68 -17.36 -5.78
CA GLN A 4 -20.07 -18.60 -6.46
C GLN A 4 -19.99 -18.44 -7.99
N TRP A 5 -20.47 -17.31 -8.52
CA TRP A 5 -20.34 -17.01 -9.95
C TRP A 5 -18.88 -16.97 -10.40
N MET A 6 -17.99 -16.35 -9.61
CA MET A 6 -16.53 -16.31 -9.89
C MET A 6 -15.93 -17.72 -9.90
N ASP A 7 -16.24 -18.53 -8.88
CA ASP A 7 -15.70 -19.90 -8.76
C ASP A 7 -16.18 -20.78 -9.94
N ASP A 8 -17.46 -20.62 -10.35
CA ASP A 8 -18.02 -21.30 -11.53
C ASP A 8 -17.30 -20.88 -12.81
N LYS A 9 -17.01 -19.58 -12.99
CA LYS A 9 -16.30 -19.06 -14.18
C LYS A 9 -14.84 -19.50 -14.20
N ILE A 10 -14.16 -19.54 -13.08
CA ILE A 10 -12.81 -20.07 -12.97
C ILE A 10 -12.79 -21.54 -13.39
N THR A 11 -13.72 -22.34 -12.87
CA THR A 11 -13.81 -23.76 -13.17
C THR A 11 -14.12 -24.01 -14.67
N GLU A 12 -15.07 -23.27 -15.22
CA GLU A 12 -15.43 -23.33 -16.66
C GLU A 12 -14.22 -23.00 -17.53
N THR A 13 -13.53 -21.90 -17.22
CA THR A 13 -12.35 -21.45 -17.95
C THR A 13 -11.23 -22.49 -17.92
N GLN A 14 -10.95 -23.06 -16.76
CA GLN A 14 -9.94 -24.11 -16.60
C GLN A 14 -10.27 -25.37 -17.45
N LEU A 15 -11.52 -25.78 -17.46
CA LEU A 15 -11.97 -26.92 -18.27
C LEU A 15 -11.79 -26.65 -19.77
N LEU A 16 -12.18 -25.47 -20.24
CA LEU A 16 -12.05 -25.08 -21.64
C LEU A 16 -10.58 -25.00 -22.08
N LEU A 17 -9.70 -24.47 -21.22
CA LEU A 17 -8.25 -24.45 -21.48
C LEU A 17 -7.66 -25.86 -21.56
N GLN A 18 -8.00 -26.75 -20.62
CA GLN A 18 -7.56 -28.14 -20.61
C GLN A 18 -8.01 -28.91 -21.86
N GLN A 19 -9.21 -28.65 -22.33
CA GLN A 19 -9.76 -29.25 -23.55
C GLN A 19 -9.24 -28.58 -24.83
N LYS A 20 -8.40 -27.55 -24.74
CA LYS A 20 -7.95 -26.74 -25.89
C LYS A 20 -9.10 -26.12 -26.69
N MET A 21 -10.22 -25.86 -26.06
CA MET A 21 -11.41 -25.23 -26.66
C MET A 21 -11.38 -23.70 -26.49
N LEU A 22 -10.47 -23.18 -25.67
CA LEU A 22 -10.27 -21.74 -25.45
C LEU A 22 -8.83 -21.38 -25.84
N ASN A 23 -8.70 -20.49 -26.81
CA ASN A 23 -7.43 -19.86 -27.21
C ASN A 23 -7.59 -18.34 -27.07
N PRO A 24 -7.35 -17.77 -25.89
CA PRO A 24 -7.46 -16.32 -25.71
C PRO A 24 -6.34 -15.59 -26.44
N ASP A 25 -6.68 -14.48 -27.09
CA ASP A 25 -5.71 -13.62 -27.78
C ASP A 25 -4.94 -12.73 -26.82
N ILE A 26 -5.56 -12.36 -25.69
CA ILE A 26 -5.02 -11.41 -24.72
C ILE A 26 -5.15 -11.98 -23.31
N SER A 27 -4.09 -11.85 -22.53
CA SER A 27 -4.12 -12.05 -21.07
C SER A 27 -3.95 -10.74 -20.32
N LEU A 28 -4.74 -10.52 -19.27
CA LEU A 28 -4.50 -9.48 -18.25
C LEU A 28 -4.21 -10.19 -16.94
N GLN A 29 -2.98 -10.01 -16.45
CA GLN A 29 -2.49 -10.66 -15.23
C GLN A 29 -2.34 -9.63 -14.13
N ILE A 30 -3.23 -9.70 -13.12
CA ILE A 30 -3.25 -8.77 -11.98
C ILE A 30 -2.60 -9.48 -10.79
N THR A 31 -1.29 -9.31 -10.65
CA THR A 31 -0.50 -10.03 -9.64
C THR A 31 0.86 -9.38 -9.42
N ILE A 32 1.69 -9.96 -8.52
CA ILE A 32 3.10 -9.56 -8.39
C ILE A 32 3.89 -10.03 -9.62
N PRO A 33 4.84 -9.22 -10.13
CA PRO A 33 5.53 -9.51 -11.38
C PRO A 33 6.31 -10.83 -11.41
N ASN A 34 6.67 -11.41 -10.28
CA ASN A 34 7.27 -12.74 -10.21
C ASN A 34 6.40 -13.83 -10.88
N GLU A 35 5.09 -13.60 -10.91
CA GLU A 35 4.07 -14.53 -11.43
C GLU A 35 3.64 -14.22 -12.86
N PHE A 36 4.21 -13.20 -13.51
CA PHE A 36 3.92 -12.91 -14.90
C PHE A 36 4.40 -14.04 -15.80
N GLU A 37 3.53 -14.45 -16.72
CA GLU A 37 3.78 -15.54 -17.65
C GLU A 37 3.31 -15.20 -19.06
N LYS A 38 4.07 -15.63 -20.06
CA LYS A 38 3.66 -15.50 -21.46
C LYS A 38 2.71 -16.63 -21.83
N ILE A 39 1.40 -16.39 -21.72
CA ILE A 39 0.35 -17.41 -21.89
C ILE A 39 -0.54 -17.19 -23.11
N CYS A 40 -0.55 -15.97 -23.65
CA CYS A 40 -1.33 -15.59 -24.83
C CYS A 40 -0.43 -14.92 -25.87
N PRO A 41 -0.94 -14.68 -27.11
CA PRO A 41 -0.25 -13.84 -28.09
C PRO A 41 0.06 -12.43 -27.56
N ILE A 42 -0.85 -11.83 -26.78
CA ILE A 42 -0.68 -10.53 -26.12
C ILE A 42 -0.83 -10.71 -24.62
N ASN A 43 0.17 -10.26 -23.84
CA ASN A 43 0.21 -10.41 -22.39
C ASN A 43 0.40 -9.05 -21.72
N ILE A 44 -0.54 -8.68 -20.88
CA ILE A 44 -0.54 -7.41 -20.12
C ILE A 44 -0.42 -7.73 -18.63
N GLY A 45 0.63 -7.22 -17.99
CA GLY A 45 0.80 -7.31 -16.54
C GLY A 45 0.24 -6.05 -15.87
N TYR A 46 -0.54 -6.20 -14.80
CA TYR A 46 -0.95 -5.11 -13.92
C TYR A 46 -0.47 -5.39 -12.51
N THR A 47 0.23 -4.44 -11.89
CA THR A 47 0.80 -4.60 -10.56
C THR A 47 0.74 -3.31 -9.74
N ALA A 48 0.59 -3.46 -8.42
CA ALA A 48 0.66 -2.34 -7.47
C ALA A 48 2.06 -1.67 -7.42
N GLY A 49 3.06 -2.26 -8.07
CA GLY A 49 4.43 -1.75 -8.07
C GLY A 49 5.15 -2.05 -6.76
N ILE A 50 6.15 -1.25 -6.47
CA ILE A 50 7.01 -1.37 -5.28
C ILE A 50 7.13 -0.03 -4.56
N GLU A 51 7.30 -0.07 -3.27
CA GLU A 51 7.41 1.11 -2.42
C GLU A 51 8.85 1.62 -2.24
N THR A 52 9.82 0.90 -2.77
CA THR A 52 11.24 1.28 -2.73
C THR A 52 11.68 1.96 -4.02
N ASN A 53 12.93 2.41 -4.09
CA ASN A 53 13.49 3.10 -5.25
C ASN A 53 13.91 2.19 -6.41
N LYS A 54 13.75 0.86 -6.28
CA LYS A 54 14.03 -0.10 -7.36
C LYS A 54 13.24 -1.40 -7.21
N VAL A 55 12.96 -2.05 -8.35
CA VAL A 55 12.29 -3.35 -8.40
C VAL A 55 13.30 -4.49 -8.28
N ALA A 56 12.80 -5.68 -7.94
CA ALA A 56 13.62 -6.89 -7.95
C ALA A 56 14.06 -7.26 -9.37
N PRO A 57 15.28 -7.83 -9.57
CA PRO A 57 15.75 -8.28 -10.88
C PRO A 57 14.80 -9.23 -11.60
N ALA A 58 14.12 -10.12 -10.85
CA ALA A 58 13.11 -11.02 -11.40
C ALA A 58 11.93 -10.28 -12.05
N TRP A 59 11.59 -9.07 -11.56
CA TRP A 59 10.51 -8.26 -12.11
C TRP A 59 10.85 -7.69 -13.47
N LEU A 60 12.13 -7.38 -13.72
CA LEU A 60 12.62 -6.94 -15.03
C LEU A 60 12.57 -8.09 -16.05
N LEU A 61 12.99 -9.31 -15.62
CA LEU A 61 12.95 -10.50 -16.46
C LEU A 61 11.53 -10.83 -16.88
N LYS A 62 10.65 -10.98 -15.90
CA LYS A 62 9.23 -11.30 -16.14
C LYS A 62 8.47 -10.16 -16.82
N GLY A 63 8.87 -8.92 -16.54
CA GLY A 63 8.32 -7.76 -17.21
C GLY A 63 8.63 -7.72 -18.70
N ASN A 64 9.82 -8.16 -19.12
CA ASN A 64 10.20 -8.23 -20.53
C ASN A 64 9.50 -9.40 -21.29
N ASP A 65 8.83 -10.30 -20.59
CA ASP A 65 7.94 -11.29 -21.18
C ASP A 65 6.56 -10.73 -21.52
N MET A 66 6.21 -9.55 -21.01
CA MET A 66 4.93 -8.89 -21.25
C MET A 66 5.01 -7.93 -22.45
N ASP A 67 3.89 -7.74 -23.13
CA ASP A 67 3.76 -6.75 -24.20
C ASP A 67 3.53 -5.35 -23.64
N LYS A 68 2.95 -5.26 -22.44
CA LYS A 68 2.75 -4.01 -21.69
C LYS A 68 2.67 -4.28 -20.19
N ILE A 69 3.17 -3.34 -19.39
CA ILE A 69 3.01 -3.34 -17.92
C ILE A 69 2.20 -2.12 -17.51
N LEU A 70 1.15 -2.35 -16.74
CA LEU A 70 0.36 -1.30 -16.10
C LEU A 70 0.74 -1.24 -14.61
N VAL A 71 0.96 -0.02 -14.12
CA VAL A 71 1.30 0.24 -12.72
C VAL A 71 0.42 1.34 -12.14
N VAL A 72 0.31 1.38 -10.83
CA VAL A 72 -0.66 2.22 -10.13
C VAL A 72 -0.21 3.67 -9.92
N SER A 73 1.07 4.00 -10.17
CA SER A 73 1.60 5.34 -9.93
C SER A 73 2.82 5.66 -10.79
N ASN A 74 3.12 6.95 -10.93
CA ASN A 74 4.35 7.41 -11.57
C ASN A 74 5.60 6.96 -10.80
N HIS A 75 5.52 6.88 -9.46
CA HIS A 75 6.58 6.29 -8.66
C HIS A 75 6.88 4.86 -9.10
N ALA A 76 5.87 4.00 -9.17
CA ALA A 76 6.03 2.62 -9.63
C ALA A 76 6.61 2.55 -11.06
N LYS A 77 6.12 3.39 -11.98
CA LYS A 77 6.66 3.50 -13.35
C LYS A 77 8.13 3.88 -13.35
N GLN A 78 8.51 4.95 -12.64
CA GLN A 78 9.90 5.42 -12.58
C GLN A 78 10.81 4.38 -11.94
N THR A 79 10.34 3.68 -10.92
CA THR A 79 11.09 2.61 -10.27
C THR A 79 11.42 1.48 -11.25
N TYR A 80 10.46 1.07 -12.09
CA TYR A 80 10.72 0.09 -13.15
C TYR A 80 11.72 0.60 -14.18
N VAL A 81 11.51 1.79 -14.71
CA VAL A 81 12.30 2.37 -15.80
C VAL A 81 13.75 2.65 -15.38
N ASN A 82 13.94 3.07 -14.12
CA ASN A 82 15.25 3.44 -13.59
C ASN A 82 16.03 2.26 -12.99
N THR A 83 15.38 1.10 -12.77
CA THR A 83 16.10 -0.06 -12.23
C THR A 83 16.99 -0.68 -13.29
N MET A 84 18.27 -0.80 -12.96
CA MET A 84 19.23 -1.57 -13.73
C MET A 84 19.83 -2.68 -12.87
N THR A 85 20.05 -3.84 -13.47
CA THR A 85 20.69 -4.99 -12.85
C THR A 85 21.73 -5.59 -13.79
N GLU A 86 22.41 -6.65 -13.38
CA GLU A 86 23.30 -7.42 -14.24
C GLU A 86 22.61 -8.76 -14.59
N ALA A 87 22.65 -9.14 -15.85
CA ALA A 87 22.32 -10.48 -16.31
C ALA A 87 23.59 -11.21 -16.73
N THR A 88 23.64 -12.52 -16.51
CA THR A 88 24.76 -13.36 -16.98
C THR A 88 24.35 -14.07 -18.26
N VAL A 89 25.09 -13.89 -19.33
CA VAL A 89 24.90 -14.60 -20.58
C VAL A 89 25.31 -16.06 -20.39
N GLU A 90 24.38 -17.00 -20.49
CA GLU A 90 24.65 -18.41 -20.22
C GLU A 90 25.78 -19.00 -21.08
N ALA A 91 25.86 -18.62 -22.35
CA ALA A 91 26.83 -19.14 -23.28
C ALA A 91 28.28 -18.68 -23.03
N THR A 92 28.48 -17.49 -22.46
CA THR A 92 29.82 -16.89 -22.30
C THR A 92 30.19 -16.65 -20.85
N GLY A 93 29.24 -16.67 -19.92
CA GLY A 93 29.43 -16.25 -18.53
C GLY A 93 29.63 -14.74 -18.35
N GLU A 94 29.50 -13.95 -19.42
CA GLU A 94 29.67 -12.51 -19.41
C GLU A 94 28.49 -11.83 -18.67
N LYS A 95 28.81 -10.85 -17.84
CA LYS A 95 27.83 -9.99 -17.19
C LYS A 95 27.52 -8.79 -18.06
N ILE A 96 26.27 -8.60 -18.36
CA ILE A 96 25.79 -7.47 -19.15
C ILE A 96 24.75 -6.66 -18.34
N PRO A 97 24.67 -5.33 -18.56
CA PRO A 97 23.59 -4.53 -17.99
C PRO A 97 22.24 -5.02 -18.49
N TYR A 98 21.29 -5.15 -17.57
CA TYR A 98 19.93 -5.59 -17.88
C TYR A 98 18.92 -4.60 -17.31
N LYS A 99 17.92 -4.24 -18.11
CA LYS A 99 16.85 -3.31 -17.76
C LYS A 99 15.53 -3.77 -18.35
N LEU A 100 14.45 -3.12 -17.95
CA LEU A 100 13.16 -3.28 -18.59
C LEU A 100 13.15 -2.61 -19.96
N GLU A 101 12.66 -3.33 -20.96
CA GLU A 101 12.44 -2.84 -22.34
C GLU A 101 10.95 -2.67 -22.63
N THR A 102 10.10 -3.39 -21.90
CA THR A 102 8.63 -3.32 -22.02
C THR A 102 8.10 -1.94 -21.61
N GLU A 103 7.14 -1.45 -22.37
CA GLU A 103 6.45 -0.19 -22.06
C GLU A 103 5.69 -0.30 -20.74
N VAL A 104 5.87 0.71 -19.88
CA VAL A 104 5.15 0.83 -18.60
C VAL A 104 4.19 2.03 -18.68
N GLU A 105 2.93 1.79 -18.37
CA GLU A 105 1.89 2.81 -18.35
C GLU A 105 1.25 2.92 -16.97
N VAL A 106 0.85 4.13 -16.59
CA VAL A 106 0.22 4.37 -15.29
C VAL A 106 -1.30 4.28 -15.43
N VAL A 107 -1.90 3.41 -14.63
CA VAL A 107 -3.35 3.27 -14.49
C VAL A 107 -3.65 3.26 -12.99
N TRP A 108 -4.17 4.37 -12.49
CA TRP A 108 -4.46 4.54 -11.08
C TRP A 108 -5.47 3.53 -10.56
N GLU A 109 -5.33 3.16 -9.29
CA GLU A 109 -6.34 2.42 -8.58
C GLU A 109 -7.61 3.26 -8.39
N MET A 110 -8.74 2.58 -8.35
CA MET A 110 -10.04 3.22 -8.13
C MET A 110 -10.61 2.78 -6.80
N THR A 111 -11.32 3.69 -6.14
CA THR A 111 -12.09 3.39 -4.93
C THR A 111 -13.55 3.72 -5.14
N GLU A 112 -14.43 2.88 -4.61
CA GLU A 112 -15.86 3.14 -4.62
C GLU A 112 -16.20 4.21 -3.58
N ARG A 113 -17.04 5.17 -3.99
CA ARG A 113 -17.61 6.14 -3.04
C ARG A 113 -18.86 5.53 -2.42
N ALA A 114 -18.98 5.63 -1.10
CA ALA A 114 -20.14 5.20 -0.36
C ALA A 114 -20.64 6.31 0.55
N ASP A 115 -21.94 6.35 0.76
CA ASP A 115 -22.55 7.27 1.73
C ASP A 115 -22.05 6.94 3.13
N PRO A 116 -21.79 7.95 3.97
CA PRO A 116 -21.31 7.73 5.33
C PRO A 116 -22.30 6.93 6.19
N VAL A 117 -21.80 5.89 6.86
CA VAL A 117 -22.56 5.06 7.80
C VAL A 117 -21.83 5.07 9.14
N SER A 118 -22.52 5.48 10.21
CA SER A 118 -21.91 5.56 11.54
C SER A 118 -21.35 4.21 12.00
N ILE A 119 -20.27 4.30 12.80
CA ILE A 119 -19.72 3.13 13.51
C ILE A 119 -20.36 3.11 14.90
N ASP A 120 -21.04 2.01 15.22
CA ASP A 120 -21.69 1.84 16.53
C ASP A 120 -20.65 1.86 17.65
N GLU A 121 -21.00 2.45 18.78
CA GLU A 121 -20.17 2.54 19.98
C GLU A 121 -18.78 3.19 19.79
N PHE A 122 -18.60 3.95 18.70
CA PHE A 122 -17.36 4.69 18.47
C PHE A 122 -17.44 6.09 19.03
N GLU A 123 -16.77 6.31 20.18
CA GLU A 123 -16.75 7.59 20.86
C GLU A 123 -15.32 8.13 21.00
N LEU A 124 -15.14 9.41 20.69
CA LEU A 124 -13.90 10.15 20.90
C LEU A 124 -14.07 11.16 22.03
N GLU A 125 -13.24 11.03 23.07
CA GLU A 125 -13.30 11.92 24.23
C GLU A 125 -12.87 13.34 23.86
N PHE A 126 -11.80 13.47 23.06
CA PHE A 126 -11.25 14.76 22.69
C PHE A 126 -11.87 15.32 21.40
N GLU A 127 -11.89 16.64 21.29
CA GLU A 127 -12.40 17.34 20.10
C GLU A 127 -11.41 17.33 18.93
N GLU A 128 -10.13 17.11 19.21
CA GLU A 128 -9.07 17.07 18.21
C GLU A 128 -8.44 15.68 18.20
N ASN A 129 -8.59 14.99 17.06
CA ASN A 129 -8.00 13.67 16.86
C ASN A 129 -7.38 13.58 15.47
N PHE A 130 -6.35 12.75 15.36
CA PHE A 130 -5.76 12.33 14.11
C PHE A 130 -6.15 10.90 13.79
N LEU A 131 -6.01 10.51 12.53
CA LEU A 131 -6.34 9.16 12.04
C LEU A 131 -5.12 8.52 11.39
N MET A 132 -4.84 7.29 11.74
CA MET A 132 -3.91 6.41 11.03
C MET A 132 -4.66 5.18 10.52
N VAL A 133 -4.55 4.88 9.23
CA VAL A 133 -5.14 3.70 8.59
C VAL A 133 -4.05 2.92 7.90
N SER A 134 -3.65 1.79 8.48
CA SER A 134 -2.62 0.93 7.88
C SER A 134 -2.58 -0.43 8.54
N GLN A 135 -2.10 -1.44 7.81
CA GLN A 135 -1.69 -2.70 8.43
C GLN A 135 -0.39 -2.49 9.22
N LEU A 136 -0.25 -3.18 10.36
CA LEU A 136 1.00 -3.16 11.12
C LEU A 136 2.12 -3.87 10.36
N GLY A 137 3.23 -3.15 10.17
CA GLY A 137 4.40 -3.69 9.47
C GLY A 137 5.53 -2.68 9.39
N ALA A 138 6.75 -3.16 9.14
CA ALA A 138 7.95 -2.32 9.08
C ALA A 138 7.81 -1.21 8.04
N ARG A 139 7.30 -1.53 6.84
CA ARG A 139 7.08 -0.55 5.76
C ARG A 139 6.16 0.60 6.18
N LYS A 140 5.15 0.32 6.98
CA LYS A 140 4.19 1.35 7.43
C LYS A 140 4.73 2.27 8.51
N ASN A 141 5.96 2.04 8.98
CA ASN A 141 6.62 2.88 9.99
C ASN A 141 5.74 3.15 11.22
N PHE A 142 4.89 2.18 11.56
CA PHE A 142 3.79 2.35 12.48
C PHE A 142 4.24 2.70 13.89
N GLU A 143 5.22 1.96 14.43
CA GLU A 143 5.69 2.14 15.80
C GLU A 143 6.33 3.53 16.01
N ASN A 144 7.16 3.97 15.06
CA ASN A 144 7.75 5.30 15.14
C ASN A 144 6.66 6.39 15.03
N SER A 145 5.72 6.25 14.09
CA SER A 145 4.62 7.21 13.94
C SER A 145 3.78 7.32 15.22
N LEU A 146 3.52 6.20 15.88
CA LEU A 146 2.84 6.18 17.17
C LEU A 146 3.66 6.87 18.27
N CYS A 147 4.96 6.56 18.37
CA CYS A 147 5.84 7.19 19.36
C CYS A 147 5.93 8.70 19.14
N TRP A 148 6.16 9.16 17.92
CA TRP A 148 6.24 10.59 17.58
C TRP A 148 4.93 11.32 17.89
N PHE A 149 3.78 10.71 17.62
CA PHE A 149 2.50 11.28 18.01
C PHE A 149 2.41 11.45 19.53
N VAL A 150 2.76 10.42 20.30
CA VAL A 150 2.70 10.49 21.75
C VAL A 150 3.68 11.51 22.32
N GLU A 151 4.89 11.59 21.79
CA GLU A 151 5.92 12.55 22.21
C GLU A 151 5.49 14.01 21.95
N GLU A 152 4.91 14.28 20.76
CA GLU A 152 4.43 15.62 20.41
C GLU A 152 3.23 16.07 21.26
N PHE A 153 2.32 15.14 21.58
CA PHE A 153 1.08 15.45 22.28
C PHE A 153 1.02 14.94 23.72
N ILE A 154 2.18 14.67 24.33
CA ILE A 154 2.26 13.97 25.63
C ILE A 154 1.45 14.63 26.74
N ASP A 155 1.39 15.96 26.77
CA ASP A 155 0.71 16.77 27.76
C ASP A 155 -0.60 17.43 27.26
N LYS A 156 -1.06 17.05 26.06
CA LYS A 156 -2.23 17.65 25.39
C LYS A 156 -3.42 16.68 25.33
N GLU A 157 -4.62 17.23 25.34
CA GLU A 157 -5.89 16.50 25.15
C GLU A 157 -6.17 16.29 23.66
N VAL A 158 -5.34 15.48 23.02
CA VAL A 158 -5.41 15.13 21.59
C VAL A 158 -5.46 13.62 21.46
N GLY A 159 -6.24 13.12 20.50
CA GLY A 159 -6.38 11.68 20.24
C GLY A 159 -5.74 11.22 18.95
N LEU A 160 -5.39 9.94 18.90
CA LEU A 160 -5.01 9.23 17.70
C LEU A 160 -5.92 8.01 17.52
N VAL A 161 -6.71 8.02 16.48
CA VAL A 161 -7.47 6.83 16.05
C VAL A 161 -6.58 5.98 15.16
N VAL A 162 -6.40 4.72 15.53
CA VAL A 162 -5.56 3.77 14.83
C VAL A 162 -6.45 2.66 14.28
N LYS A 163 -6.78 2.74 12.97
CA LYS A 163 -7.46 1.68 12.23
C LYS A 163 -6.41 0.72 11.68
N THR A 164 -6.26 -0.44 12.32
CA THR A 164 -5.15 -1.34 12.01
C THR A 164 -5.45 -2.80 12.30
N ASN A 165 -4.64 -3.69 11.71
CA ASN A 165 -4.53 -5.12 12.01
C ASN A 165 -3.08 -5.58 11.77
N PHE A 166 -2.71 -6.79 12.21
CA PHE A 166 -1.46 -7.43 11.82
C PHE A 166 -1.62 -8.21 10.50
N ARG A 167 -2.63 -9.07 10.41
CA ARG A 167 -2.82 -9.97 9.27
C ARG A 167 -4.28 -10.06 8.81
N ASN A 168 -5.21 -10.02 9.75
CA ASN A 168 -6.64 -10.19 9.49
C ASN A 168 -7.46 -9.48 10.57
N ASN A 169 -8.78 -9.63 10.51
CA ASN A 169 -9.69 -8.97 11.41
C ASN A 169 -10.28 -9.93 12.47
N SER A 170 -9.55 -10.99 12.84
CA SER A 170 -9.97 -11.93 13.90
C SER A 170 -9.75 -11.36 15.29
N VAL A 171 -10.49 -11.88 16.26
CA VAL A 171 -10.34 -11.57 17.70
C VAL A 171 -8.91 -11.85 18.20
N ILE A 172 -8.24 -12.90 17.66
CA ILE A 172 -6.85 -13.20 18.01
C ILE A 172 -5.91 -12.10 17.52
N ASP A 173 -6.09 -11.62 16.30
CA ASP A 173 -5.32 -10.52 15.75
C ASP A 173 -5.56 -9.23 16.56
N GLU A 174 -6.80 -8.92 16.92
CA GLU A 174 -7.14 -7.77 17.78
C GLU A 174 -6.40 -7.82 19.12
N HIS A 175 -6.38 -8.98 19.78
CA HIS A 175 -5.64 -9.16 21.02
C HIS A 175 -4.14 -8.91 20.85
N GLN A 176 -3.55 -9.36 19.74
CA GLN A 176 -2.13 -9.14 19.45
C GLN A 176 -1.84 -7.66 19.20
N VAL A 177 -2.66 -7.00 18.39
CA VAL A 177 -2.57 -5.56 18.13
C VAL A 177 -2.70 -4.76 19.44
N SER A 178 -3.73 -5.05 20.24
CA SER A 178 -3.95 -4.39 21.53
C SER A 178 -2.77 -4.56 22.50
N LYS A 179 -2.23 -5.78 22.57
CA LYS A 179 -1.03 -6.08 23.39
C LYS A 179 0.19 -5.29 22.90
N HIS A 180 0.40 -5.23 21.59
CA HIS A 180 1.51 -4.47 20.99
C HIS A 180 1.37 -2.98 21.30
N LEU A 181 0.22 -2.38 21.03
CA LEU A 181 -0.06 -0.97 21.36
C LEU A 181 0.18 -0.66 22.85
N LYS A 182 -0.35 -1.50 23.74
CA LYS A 182 -0.13 -1.36 25.19
C LYS A 182 1.34 -1.40 25.56
N SER A 183 2.14 -2.26 24.91
CA SER A 183 3.58 -2.35 25.20
C SER A 183 4.35 -1.09 24.75
N VAL A 184 3.98 -0.50 23.60
CA VAL A 184 4.58 0.76 23.14
C VAL A 184 4.16 1.91 24.06
N LEU A 185 2.87 2.01 24.37
CA LEU A 185 2.32 3.09 25.20
C LEU A 185 2.75 3.02 26.67
N ALA A 186 3.18 1.87 27.16
CA ALA A 186 3.75 1.71 28.51
C ALA A 186 5.06 2.50 28.72
N LYS A 187 5.73 2.91 27.62
CA LYS A 187 6.90 3.81 27.68
C LYS A 187 6.52 5.26 28.10
N TYR A 188 5.25 5.60 28.02
CA TYR A 188 4.70 6.95 28.27
C TYR A 188 3.54 6.91 29.28
N PRO A 189 3.81 6.59 30.57
CA PRO A 189 2.75 6.35 31.57
C PRO A 189 1.96 7.61 31.90
N ASP A 190 2.59 8.79 31.85
CA ASP A 190 1.99 10.07 32.28
C ASP A 190 1.38 10.89 31.12
N ARG A 191 1.25 10.28 29.92
CA ARG A 191 0.67 10.97 28.77
C ARG A 191 -0.79 11.34 29.00
N LYS A 192 -1.18 12.53 28.57
CA LYS A 192 -2.59 12.97 28.51
C LYS A 192 -3.25 12.57 27.19
N CYS A 193 -2.49 12.56 26.09
CA CYS A 193 -3.00 12.16 24.79
C CYS A 193 -3.53 10.71 24.82
N LYS A 194 -4.53 10.41 23.99
CA LYS A 194 -5.17 9.10 23.91
C LYS A 194 -4.93 8.43 22.58
N VAL A 195 -4.85 7.11 22.61
CA VAL A 195 -4.80 6.26 21.41
C VAL A 195 -5.99 5.33 21.42
N TYR A 196 -6.82 5.41 20.37
CA TYR A 196 -8.03 4.61 20.20
C TYR A 196 -7.76 3.53 19.14
N LEU A 197 -7.88 2.27 19.50
CA LEU A 197 -7.77 1.17 18.56
C LEU A 197 -9.12 0.91 17.89
N LEU A 198 -9.13 0.94 16.57
CA LEU A 198 -10.24 0.51 15.75
C LEU A 198 -9.79 -0.71 14.92
N HIS A 199 -10.19 -1.89 15.37
CA HIS A 199 -9.90 -3.17 14.74
C HIS A 199 -11.15 -3.74 14.06
N GLY A 200 -10.95 -4.69 13.14
CA GLY A 200 -12.07 -5.34 12.45
C GLY A 200 -12.35 -4.77 11.06
N ASP A 201 -13.26 -5.41 10.35
CA ASP A 201 -13.71 -4.95 9.04
C ASP A 201 -14.66 -3.77 9.17
N LEU A 202 -14.44 -2.77 8.34
CA LEU A 202 -15.36 -1.65 8.15
C LEU A 202 -15.85 -1.66 6.70
N SER A 203 -17.14 -1.40 6.51
CA SER A 203 -17.70 -1.16 5.18
C SER A 203 -17.17 0.14 4.58
N ASN A 204 -17.29 0.31 3.25
CA ASN A 204 -16.92 1.56 2.59
C ASN A 204 -17.67 2.76 3.19
N GLY A 205 -18.94 2.59 3.58
CA GLY A 205 -19.73 3.64 4.25
C GLY A 205 -19.19 3.98 5.64
N GLN A 206 -18.74 3.00 6.42
CA GLN A 206 -18.13 3.24 7.73
C GLN A 206 -16.74 3.90 7.60
N MET A 207 -15.95 3.54 6.59
CA MET A 207 -14.70 4.24 6.30
C MET A 207 -14.96 5.67 5.85
N SER A 208 -15.94 5.90 4.97
CA SER A 208 -16.34 7.27 4.58
C SER A 208 -16.77 8.09 5.80
N TRP A 209 -17.59 7.51 6.71
CA TRP A 209 -17.97 8.18 7.95
C TRP A 209 -16.76 8.53 8.82
N LEU A 210 -15.79 7.62 8.95
CA LEU A 210 -14.58 7.84 9.74
C LEU A 210 -13.75 9.00 9.18
N TYR A 211 -13.58 9.07 7.84
CA TYR A 211 -12.87 10.17 7.18
C TYR A 211 -13.62 11.53 7.28
N ASN A 212 -14.95 11.51 7.41
CA ASN A 212 -15.79 12.70 7.58
C ASN A 212 -16.11 13.03 9.03
N HIS A 213 -15.56 12.29 10.02
CA HIS A 213 -15.89 12.48 11.41
C HIS A 213 -15.43 13.87 11.91
N PRO A 214 -16.31 14.71 12.52
CA PRO A 214 -16.01 16.12 12.84
C PRO A 214 -14.87 16.31 13.83
N LYS A 215 -14.59 15.31 14.68
CA LYS A 215 -13.48 15.34 15.64
C LYS A 215 -12.16 14.80 15.05
N ILE A 216 -12.14 14.27 13.84
CA ILE A 216 -10.90 13.84 13.15
C ILE A 216 -10.43 14.98 12.25
N LYS A 217 -9.22 15.48 12.48
CA LYS A 217 -8.70 16.69 11.85
C LYS A 217 -7.77 16.42 10.66
N ALA A 218 -7.08 15.29 10.68
CA ALA A 218 -6.23 14.88 9.56
C ALA A 218 -5.96 13.38 9.59
N LEU A 219 -5.69 12.81 8.40
CA LEU A 219 -5.04 11.51 8.27
C LEU A 219 -3.52 11.71 8.33
N VAL A 220 -2.83 10.90 9.13
CA VAL A 220 -1.37 10.84 9.21
C VAL A 220 -0.89 9.52 8.61
N ASN A 221 -0.05 9.60 7.58
CA ASN A 221 0.62 8.44 7.00
C ASN A 221 2.10 8.79 6.76
N ILE A 222 2.97 8.26 7.60
CA ILE A 222 4.42 8.46 7.52
C ILE A 222 5.07 7.10 7.22
N SER A 223 4.51 6.38 6.23
CA SER A 223 5.07 5.11 5.76
C SER A 223 6.38 5.35 5.01
N HIS A 224 7.24 4.33 4.96
CA HIS A 224 8.46 4.38 4.17
C HIS A 224 8.20 4.43 2.66
N GLY A 225 7.02 4.07 2.22
CA GLY A 225 6.56 4.17 0.83
C GLY A 225 5.21 3.50 0.61
N GLU A 226 4.53 3.95 -0.42
CA GLU A 226 3.26 3.42 -0.91
C GLU A 226 3.33 3.18 -2.41
N GLY A 227 2.79 2.06 -2.90
CA GLY A 227 2.62 1.85 -4.33
C GLY A 227 1.66 2.87 -4.93
N PHE A 228 0.50 3.02 -4.28
CA PHE A 228 -0.51 4.04 -4.57
C PHE A 228 -0.93 4.80 -3.31
N GLY A 229 -1.32 4.09 -2.25
CA GLY A 229 -1.76 4.67 -0.98
C GLY A 229 -3.28 4.81 -0.88
N LEU A 230 -4.03 3.73 -1.10
CA LEU A 230 -5.49 3.72 -1.08
C LEU A 230 -6.12 4.44 0.13
N PRO A 231 -5.70 4.22 1.38
CA PRO A 231 -6.27 4.95 2.52
C PRO A 231 -6.04 6.46 2.47
N ILE A 232 -4.91 6.90 1.90
CA ILE A 232 -4.60 8.32 1.71
C ILE A 232 -5.51 8.90 0.62
N PHE A 233 -5.67 8.15 -0.50
CA PHE A 233 -6.53 8.56 -1.61
C PHE A 233 -8.00 8.66 -1.15
N GLU A 234 -8.49 7.69 -0.40
CA GLU A 234 -9.85 7.70 0.16
C GLU A 234 -10.07 8.90 1.08
N ALA A 235 -9.16 9.15 2.02
CA ALA A 235 -9.24 10.28 2.94
C ALA A 235 -9.19 11.62 2.20
N ALA A 236 -8.28 11.78 1.23
CA ALA A 236 -8.18 12.98 0.40
C ALA A 236 -9.45 13.22 -0.42
N ARG A 237 -10.05 12.18 -1.00
CA ARG A 237 -11.32 12.24 -1.73
C ARG A 237 -12.48 12.68 -0.85
N GLU A 238 -12.49 12.29 0.40
CA GLU A 238 -13.49 12.75 1.39
C GLU A 238 -13.19 14.16 1.94
N GLY A 239 -12.08 14.77 1.55
CA GLY A 239 -11.70 16.13 1.97
C GLY A 239 -11.00 16.19 3.32
N LEU A 240 -10.62 15.05 3.92
CA LEU A 240 -9.84 15.04 5.14
C LEU A 240 -8.41 15.52 4.86
N PRO A 241 -7.87 16.51 5.60
CA PRO A 241 -6.48 16.93 5.47
C PRO A 241 -5.50 15.76 5.62
N ILE A 242 -4.43 15.77 4.82
CA ILE A 242 -3.42 14.72 4.80
C ILE A 242 -2.09 15.24 5.32
N ILE A 243 -1.43 14.46 6.18
CA ILE A 243 -0.06 14.69 6.65
C ILE A 243 0.75 13.48 6.20
N THR A 244 1.68 13.67 5.26
CA THR A 244 2.48 12.58 4.67
C THR A 244 3.81 13.09 4.12
N THR A 245 4.68 12.18 3.72
CA THR A 245 5.93 12.49 3.01
C THR A 245 5.65 12.79 1.53
N SER A 246 6.47 13.61 0.89
CA SER A 246 6.44 13.83 -0.57
C SER A 246 7.23 12.76 -1.34
N TRP A 247 7.11 11.50 -0.89
CA TRP A 247 7.78 10.34 -1.45
C TRP A 247 6.79 9.23 -1.79
N SER A 248 7.01 8.58 -2.94
CA SER A 248 6.28 7.41 -3.46
C SER A 248 4.89 7.70 -4.07
N GLY A 249 4.05 6.65 -4.21
CA GLY A 249 2.89 6.69 -5.10
C GLY A 249 1.79 7.68 -4.73
N GLN A 250 1.63 8.01 -3.45
CA GLN A 250 0.59 8.96 -3.01
C GLN A 250 0.79 10.39 -3.54
N VAL A 251 2.01 10.74 -3.96
CA VAL A 251 2.31 12.07 -4.49
C VAL A 251 1.53 12.35 -5.78
N ASP A 252 1.23 11.32 -6.56
CA ASP A 252 0.53 11.44 -7.85
C ASP A 252 -0.81 12.15 -7.73
N PHE A 253 -1.60 11.85 -6.72
CA PHE A 253 -2.93 12.44 -6.52
C PHE A 253 -2.96 13.58 -5.47
N LEU A 254 -1.88 13.75 -4.72
CA LEU A 254 -1.73 14.83 -3.74
C LEU A 254 -0.99 16.05 -4.28
N HIS A 255 -0.47 15.97 -5.51
CA HIS A 255 0.18 17.08 -6.19
C HIS A 255 -0.54 17.39 -7.51
N HIS A 256 -0.97 18.64 -7.70
CA HIS A 256 -1.64 19.04 -8.92
C HIS A 256 -1.27 20.50 -9.26
N GLU A 257 -0.91 20.77 -10.52
CA GLU A 257 -0.57 22.10 -11.04
C GLU A 257 0.47 22.86 -10.19
N GLY A 258 1.50 22.14 -9.70
CA GLY A 258 2.57 22.75 -8.91
C GLY A 258 2.20 23.05 -7.45
N LYS A 259 1.08 22.53 -6.96
CA LYS A 259 0.62 22.68 -5.56
C LYS A 259 0.53 21.34 -4.86
N ASN A 260 0.98 21.32 -3.60
CA ASN A 260 0.76 20.20 -2.70
C ASN A 260 -0.58 20.38 -1.98
N TYR A 261 -1.40 19.32 -1.98
CA TYR A 261 -2.68 19.24 -1.26
C TYR A 261 -2.55 18.41 0.01
N PHE A 262 -1.40 18.47 0.66
CA PHE A 262 -1.09 17.79 1.92
C PHE A 262 -0.06 18.61 2.71
N GLN A 263 -0.01 18.36 4.02
CA GLN A 263 1.08 18.85 4.87
C GLN A 263 2.26 17.92 4.69
N GLU A 264 3.35 18.44 4.14
CA GLU A 264 4.56 17.69 3.88
C GLU A 264 5.34 17.42 5.18
N VAL A 265 5.84 16.20 5.29
CA VAL A 265 6.79 15.78 6.32
C VAL A 265 8.13 15.55 5.66
N ASP A 266 9.18 16.20 6.17
CA ASP A 266 10.55 16.03 5.71
C ASP A 266 11.00 14.57 5.88
N PHE A 267 11.76 14.07 4.90
CA PHE A 267 12.24 12.69 4.91
C PHE A 267 13.64 12.58 4.30
N THR A 268 14.29 11.47 4.58
CA THR A 268 15.52 11.04 3.89
C THR A 268 15.39 9.57 3.57
N LEU A 269 15.74 9.19 2.34
CA LEU A 269 15.75 7.79 1.95
C LEU A 269 16.82 7.03 2.72
N GLN A 270 16.44 5.89 3.30
CA GLN A 270 17.31 5.02 4.07
C GLN A 270 17.32 3.61 3.49
N PRO A 271 18.39 2.82 3.69
CA PRO A 271 18.37 1.41 3.33
C PRO A 271 17.22 0.67 3.99
N VAL A 272 16.60 -0.25 3.23
CA VAL A 272 15.57 -1.12 3.77
C VAL A 272 16.09 -1.92 4.96
N GLN A 273 15.36 -1.91 6.07
CA GLN A 273 15.74 -2.67 7.25
C GLN A 273 15.75 -4.18 6.95
N PRO A 274 16.72 -4.96 7.47
CA PRO A 274 16.84 -6.40 7.18
C PRO A 274 15.57 -7.20 7.40
N GLN A 275 14.77 -6.87 8.43
CA GLN A 275 13.51 -7.54 8.72
C GLN A 275 12.37 -7.21 7.74
N ALA A 276 12.53 -6.20 6.90
CA ALA A 276 11.56 -5.81 5.88
C ALA A 276 11.92 -6.35 4.49
N VAL A 277 13.09 -6.93 4.34
CA VAL A 277 13.52 -7.56 3.09
C VAL A 277 12.60 -8.75 2.78
N TRP A 278 12.09 -8.76 1.57
CA TRP A 278 11.28 -9.85 1.05
C TRP A 278 11.91 -10.33 -0.26
N GLN A 279 12.55 -11.50 -0.17
CA GLN A 279 13.30 -12.05 -1.30
C GLN A 279 12.47 -12.09 -2.59
N GLY A 280 13.01 -11.54 -3.67
CA GLY A 280 12.35 -11.44 -4.96
C GLY A 280 11.29 -10.33 -5.07
N VAL A 281 11.08 -9.55 -4.03
CA VAL A 281 10.16 -8.40 -4.00
C VAL A 281 10.88 -7.16 -3.48
N ILE A 282 11.18 -7.09 -2.18
CA ILE A 282 11.87 -5.96 -1.56
C ILE A 282 13.35 -6.29 -1.42
N GLN A 283 14.21 -5.56 -2.14
CA GLN A 283 15.64 -5.81 -2.18
C GLN A 283 16.36 -5.15 -0.99
N GLN A 284 17.34 -5.85 -0.43
CA GLN A 284 18.11 -5.34 0.71
C GLN A 284 18.92 -4.06 0.38
N ASP A 285 19.36 -3.93 -0.87
CA ASP A 285 20.13 -2.80 -1.36
C ASP A 285 19.25 -1.68 -1.95
N SER A 286 17.94 -1.73 -1.70
CA SER A 286 17.00 -0.67 -2.05
C SER A 286 16.83 0.34 -0.92
N LEU A 287 16.30 1.51 -1.27
CA LEU A 287 16.03 2.63 -0.35
C LEU A 287 14.52 2.88 -0.28
N TRP A 288 14.06 3.35 0.85
CA TRP A 288 12.70 3.81 1.08
C TRP A 288 12.63 4.95 2.10
#